data_198ff04a5ccbc7f81b3e77d82c668af4
#
_entry.id   198ff04a5ccbc7f81b3e77d82c668af4
#
_cell.length_a   1.000
_cell.length_b   1.000
_cell.length_c   1.000
_cell.angle_alpha   90.00
_cell.angle_beta   90.00
_cell.angle_gamma   90.00
#
_symmetry.space_group_name_H-M   'P 1'
#
loop_
_entity.id
_entity.type
_entity.pdbx_description
1 polymer ?
#
loop_
_entity_poly.entity_id
_entity_poly.type
_entity_poly.pdbx_seq_one_letter_code
_entity_poly.pdbx_strand_id
1 'polypeptide(L)'
;MENHISEKELDIVVDKLRQHIKGNYRKEFGVRSFDLRSDYTASDVQNVALYMAADVGLLDYTVTVKLDDLKRNIPQYSNYNSDRTLYILLDKNRFLHQMYPPAQIMTIIAHELCYKLLWVHGLREISSEKKYISDVCAVYVGFGRILMRGMEHIKKETIGNCYYISTSNVGYLEKWQIAYLRNKIHNKPIAIQHYKWFPAFRNIAAIIGMLLFVSFFIYYFFFR
;
A
#
# COMPACT_ATOMS: atom_id res chain seq x y z
N MET A 1 -7.86 19.27 -4.60
CA MET A 1 -9.15 18.55 -4.45
C MET A 1 -8.81 17.08 -4.41
N GLU A 2 -8.89 16.44 -3.25
CA GLU A 2 -8.83 14.99 -3.17
C GLU A 2 -10.11 14.43 -3.78
N ASN A 3 -10.00 13.74 -4.90
CA ASN A 3 -11.13 13.04 -5.50
C ASN A 3 -11.47 11.86 -4.59
N HIS A 4 -12.45 12.05 -3.74
CA HIS A 4 -12.94 11.00 -2.85
C HIS A 4 -13.64 9.94 -3.70
N ILE A 5 -12.97 8.80 -3.92
CA ILE A 5 -13.50 7.66 -4.67
C ILE A 5 -14.54 6.96 -3.80
N SER A 6 -15.78 6.91 -4.29
CA SER A 6 -16.92 6.32 -3.57
C SER A 6 -16.91 4.78 -3.67
N GLU A 7 -17.57 4.11 -2.71
CA GLU A 7 -17.77 2.66 -2.75
C GLU A 7 -18.44 2.20 -4.04
N LYS A 8 -19.43 2.98 -4.53
CA LYS A 8 -20.13 2.68 -5.79
C LYS A 8 -19.19 2.68 -7.00
N GLU A 9 -18.24 3.60 -7.06
CA GLU A 9 -17.23 3.63 -8.13
C GLU A 9 -16.30 2.43 -8.03
N LEU A 10 -15.87 2.05 -6.82
CA LEU A 10 -15.08 0.86 -6.58
C LEU A 10 -15.82 -0.41 -7.03
N ASP A 11 -17.11 -0.49 -6.76
CA ASP A 11 -17.97 -1.61 -7.17
C ASP A 11 -18.04 -1.76 -8.68
N ILE A 12 -18.25 -0.66 -9.40
CA ILE A 12 -18.27 -0.65 -10.87
C ILE A 12 -16.92 -1.16 -11.44
N VAL A 13 -15.81 -0.76 -10.83
CA VAL A 13 -14.49 -1.23 -11.26
C VAL A 13 -14.32 -2.73 -11.00
N VAL A 14 -14.71 -3.22 -9.82
CA VAL A 14 -14.64 -4.67 -9.49
C VAL A 14 -15.47 -5.50 -10.47
N ASP A 15 -16.66 -5.04 -10.82
CA ASP A 15 -17.51 -5.77 -11.76
C ASP A 15 -16.91 -5.79 -13.19
N LYS A 16 -16.30 -4.68 -13.63
CA LYS A 16 -15.52 -4.67 -14.88
C LYS A 16 -14.32 -5.62 -14.83
N LEU A 17 -13.58 -5.66 -13.73
CA LEU A 17 -12.47 -6.59 -13.58
C LEU A 17 -12.93 -8.05 -13.68
N ARG A 18 -14.05 -8.40 -13.03
CA ARG A 18 -14.64 -9.76 -13.12
C ARG A 18 -15.02 -10.18 -14.53
N GLN A 19 -15.47 -9.22 -15.36
CA GLN A 19 -15.84 -9.48 -16.75
C GLN A 19 -14.64 -9.74 -17.65
N HIS A 20 -13.53 -9.04 -17.44
CA HIS A 20 -12.37 -9.03 -18.35
C HIS A 20 -11.23 -9.90 -17.86
N ILE A 21 -10.96 -9.95 -16.54
CA ILE A 21 -9.86 -10.70 -15.96
C ILE A 21 -10.41 -12.02 -15.41
N LYS A 22 -10.30 -13.07 -16.22
CA LYS A 22 -10.73 -14.42 -15.84
C LYS A 22 -9.60 -15.12 -15.09
N GLY A 23 -9.78 -15.38 -13.81
CA GLY A 23 -8.81 -16.09 -12.97
C GLY A 23 -9.39 -16.44 -11.61
N ASN A 24 -8.83 -17.46 -10.96
CA ASN A 24 -9.24 -17.85 -9.61
C ASN A 24 -8.38 -17.13 -8.57
N TYR A 25 -8.55 -15.83 -8.42
CA TYR A 25 -7.80 -14.98 -7.48
C TYR A 25 -8.35 -15.06 -6.05
N ARG A 26 -8.54 -16.29 -5.53
CA ARG A 26 -9.03 -16.50 -4.16
C ARG A 26 -7.94 -16.37 -3.11
N LYS A 27 -6.67 -16.53 -3.51
CA LYS A 27 -5.52 -16.44 -2.60
C LYS A 27 -5.16 -14.98 -2.36
N GLU A 28 -5.01 -14.62 -1.11
CA GLU A 28 -4.50 -13.31 -0.71
C GLU A 28 -3.05 -13.43 -0.26
N PHE A 29 -2.17 -12.65 -0.88
CA PHE A 29 -0.73 -12.64 -0.60
C PHE A 29 -0.39 -11.65 0.51
N GLY A 30 0.50 -12.05 1.41
CA GLY A 30 1.07 -11.17 2.41
C GLY A 30 2.52 -10.79 2.06
N VAL A 31 3.06 -9.80 2.76
CA VAL A 31 4.48 -9.37 2.58
C VAL A 31 5.44 -10.55 2.77
N ARG A 32 5.16 -11.44 3.72
CA ARG A 32 6.00 -12.63 3.98
C ARG A 32 5.91 -13.70 2.88
N SER A 33 4.95 -13.61 1.95
CA SER A 33 4.82 -14.59 0.86
C SER A 33 5.97 -14.51 -0.14
N PHE A 34 6.69 -13.39 -0.19
CA PHE A 34 7.74 -13.14 -1.17
C PHE A 34 9.14 -12.95 -0.55
N ASP A 35 9.29 -13.14 0.76
CA ASP A 35 10.54 -13.14 1.54
C ASP A 35 11.52 -11.98 1.22
N LEU A 36 11.01 -10.80 0.96
CA LEU A 36 11.85 -9.60 0.78
C LEU A 36 12.25 -9.06 2.16
N ARG A 37 13.54 -9.13 2.48
CA ARG A 37 14.12 -8.66 3.75
C ARG A 37 14.39 -7.16 3.70
N SER A 38 14.76 -6.57 4.84
CA SER A 38 15.10 -5.15 4.94
C SER A 38 16.46 -4.80 4.30
N ASP A 39 17.37 -5.78 4.20
CA ASP A 39 18.69 -5.70 3.60
C ASP A 39 18.74 -6.18 2.14
N TYR A 40 17.61 -6.05 1.44
CA TYR A 40 17.42 -6.49 0.06
C TYR A 40 18.42 -5.89 -0.92
N THR A 41 18.75 -6.68 -1.94
CA THR A 41 19.51 -6.27 -3.12
C THR A 41 18.60 -6.03 -4.33
N ALA A 42 19.12 -5.46 -5.41
CA ALA A 42 18.40 -5.32 -6.67
C ALA A 42 17.98 -6.69 -7.24
N SER A 43 18.79 -7.73 -7.03
CA SER A 43 18.48 -9.11 -7.43
C SER A 43 17.29 -9.67 -6.66
N ASP A 44 17.21 -9.41 -5.34
CA ASP A 44 16.09 -9.87 -4.52
C ASP A 44 14.78 -9.22 -4.97
N VAL A 45 14.82 -7.93 -5.25
CA VAL A 45 13.64 -7.19 -5.75
C VAL A 45 13.24 -7.69 -7.14
N GLN A 46 14.21 -7.97 -8.02
CA GLN A 46 13.95 -8.56 -9.34
C GLN A 46 13.27 -9.94 -9.21
N ASN A 47 13.74 -10.78 -8.31
CA ASN A 47 13.16 -12.10 -8.07
C ASN A 47 11.71 -11.99 -7.54
N VAL A 48 11.49 -11.09 -6.59
CA VAL A 48 10.13 -10.83 -6.07
C VAL A 48 9.20 -10.34 -7.18
N ALA A 49 9.66 -9.46 -8.07
CA ALA A 49 8.87 -8.98 -9.19
C ALA A 49 8.49 -10.13 -10.16
N LEU A 50 9.40 -11.05 -10.43
CA LEU A 50 9.14 -12.22 -11.26
C LEU A 50 8.14 -13.19 -10.60
N TYR A 51 8.27 -13.47 -9.30
CA TYR A 51 7.30 -14.30 -8.57
C TYR A 51 5.91 -13.68 -8.55
N MET A 52 5.82 -12.38 -8.27
CA MET A 52 4.53 -11.67 -8.29
C MET A 52 3.92 -11.64 -9.68
N ALA A 53 4.72 -11.49 -10.74
CA ALA A 53 4.26 -11.55 -12.13
C ALA A 53 3.70 -12.94 -12.49
N ALA A 54 4.38 -14.01 -12.05
CA ALA A 54 3.91 -15.37 -12.22
C ALA A 54 2.54 -15.61 -11.55
N ASP A 55 2.37 -15.12 -10.32
CA ASP A 55 1.12 -15.26 -9.56
C ASP A 55 -0.08 -14.56 -10.22
N VAL A 56 0.15 -13.51 -11.01
CA VAL A 56 -0.93 -12.81 -11.75
C VAL A 56 -1.05 -13.21 -13.22
N GLY A 57 -0.29 -14.22 -13.66
CA GLY A 57 -0.40 -14.77 -15.02
C GLY A 57 0.38 -13.97 -16.08
N LEU A 58 1.41 -13.22 -15.69
CA LEU A 58 2.29 -12.47 -16.59
C LEU A 58 3.61 -13.18 -16.87
N LEU A 59 3.60 -14.54 -16.90
CA LEU A 59 4.80 -15.36 -17.15
C LEU A 59 5.43 -15.14 -18.52
N ASP A 60 4.62 -14.82 -19.53
CA ASP A 60 5.09 -14.61 -20.92
C ASP A 60 5.66 -13.20 -21.13
N TYR A 61 5.73 -12.40 -20.07
CA TYR A 61 6.23 -11.04 -20.12
C TYR A 61 7.62 -10.94 -19.49
N THR A 62 8.49 -10.16 -20.14
CA THR A 62 9.79 -9.80 -19.55
C THR A 62 9.58 -8.70 -18.52
N VAL A 63 9.68 -9.05 -17.25
CA VAL A 63 9.60 -8.09 -16.13
C VAL A 63 11.00 -7.73 -15.69
N THR A 64 11.33 -6.43 -15.69
CA THR A 64 12.66 -5.93 -15.33
C THR A 64 12.55 -4.79 -14.35
N VAL A 65 13.20 -4.92 -13.20
CA VAL A 65 13.35 -3.83 -12.23
C VAL A 65 14.55 -2.97 -12.61
N LYS A 66 14.34 -1.67 -12.75
CA LYS A 66 15.39 -0.69 -13.04
C LYS A 66 15.50 0.35 -11.95
N LEU A 67 16.73 0.69 -11.60
CA LEU A 67 17.04 1.82 -10.72
C LEU A 67 17.33 3.03 -11.61
N ASP A 68 16.57 4.11 -11.42
CA ASP A 68 16.70 5.33 -12.22
C ASP A 68 16.64 6.56 -11.30
N ASP A 69 17.25 7.65 -11.73
CA ASP A 69 17.18 8.93 -11.03
C ASP A 69 15.81 9.59 -11.32
N LEU A 70 14.79 9.15 -10.59
CA LEU A 70 13.44 9.67 -10.74
C LEU A 70 13.39 11.10 -10.18
N LYS A 71 13.28 12.09 -11.07
CA LYS A 71 12.98 13.47 -10.67
C LYS A 71 11.64 13.49 -9.96
N ARG A 72 11.56 14.22 -8.84
CA ARG A 72 10.45 14.24 -7.87
C ARG A 72 9.01 14.31 -8.42
N ASN A 73 8.82 14.64 -9.70
CA ASN A 73 7.52 14.90 -10.31
C ASN A 73 7.19 14.03 -11.53
N ILE A 74 7.99 13.01 -11.83
CA ILE A 74 7.65 12.09 -12.91
C ILE A 74 6.80 10.97 -12.29
N PRO A 75 5.53 10.80 -12.73
CA PRO A 75 4.77 9.61 -12.39
C PRO A 75 5.61 8.40 -12.79
N GLN A 76 5.69 7.38 -11.91
CA GLN A 76 6.46 6.15 -12.13
C GLN A 76 5.94 5.31 -13.31
N TYR A 77 5.14 5.90 -14.20
CA TYR A 77 4.59 5.25 -15.37
C TYR A 77 5.67 5.17 -16.44
N SER A 78 6.22 4.01 -16.59
CA SER A 78 7.14 3.76 -17.68
C SER A 78 6.40 3.81 -19.02
N ASN A 79 6.57 4.88 -19.78
CA ASN A 79 6.25 4.93 -21.21
C ASN A 79 7.06 3.91 -22.03
N TYR A 80 7.87 3.09 -21.36
CA TYR A 80 8.78 2.11 -21.95
C TYR A 80 8.20 0.70 -22.08
N ASN A 81 6.91 0.53 -21.77
CA ASN A 81 6.31 -0.79 -21.84
C ASN A 81 5.96 -1.13 -23.27
N SER A 82 6.78 -1.97 -23.89
CA SER A 82 6.41 -2.67 -25.12
C SER A 82 5.32 -3.72 -24.83
N ASP A 83 4.74 -4.30 -25.88
CA ASP A 83 3.69 -5.32 -25.73
C ASP A 83 4.10 -6.50 -24.83
N ARG A 84 5.39 -6.85 -24.82
CA ARG A 84 5.92 -8.01 -24.07
C ARG A 84 6.90 -7.64 -22.93
N THR A 85 7.14 -6.36 -22.67
CA THR A 85 8.10 -5.93 -21.64
C THR A 85 7.43 -5.03 -20.62
N LEU A 86 7.73 -5.25 -19.35
CA LEU A 86 7.36 -4.37 -18.22
C LEU A 86 8.62 -3.93 -17.49
N TYR A 87 8.85 -2.64 -17.43
CA TYR A 87 9.88 -2.06 -16.58
C TYR A 87 9.25 -1.50 -15.30
N ILE A 88 9.74 -1.96 -14.16
CA ILE A 88 9.39 -1.43 -12.83
C ILE A 88 10.51 -0.49 -12.42
N LEU A 89 10.20 0.80 -12.33
CA LEU A 89 11.19 1.83 -12.02
C LEU A 89 11.19 2.11 -10.51
N LEU A 90 12.37 2.06 -9.89
CA LEU A 90 12.58 2.48 -8.53
C LEU A 90 13.58 3.65 -8.50
N ASP A 91 13.32 4.62 -7.63
CA ASP A 91 14.26 5.73 -7.42
C ASP A 91 15.58 5.20 -6.86
N LYS A 92 16.66 5.42 -7.61
CA LYS A 92 17.99 4.90 -7.30
C LYS A 92 18.52 5.39 -5.95
N ASN A 93 18.34 6.68 -5.65
CA ASN A 93 18.84 7.25 -4.41
C ASN A 93 18.09 6.66 -3.21
N ARG A 94 16.77 6.60 -3.28
CA ARG A 94 15.95 5.99 -2.23
C ARG A 94 16.25 4.50 -2.05
N PHE A 95 16.53 3.79 -3.14
CA PHE A 95 16.90 2.38 -3.10
C PHE A 95 18.26 2.16 -2.43
N LEU A 96 19.32 2.88 -2.88
CA LEU A 96 20.67 2.74 -2.34
C LEU A 96 20.77 3.10 -0.86
N HIS A 97 19.95 4.04 -0.39
CA HIS A 97 19.89 4.43 1.02
C HIS A 97 18.87 3.62 1.84
N GLN A 98 18.33 2.52 1.27
CA GLN A 98 17.33 1.65 1.90
C GLN A 98 16.13 2.41 2.48
N MET A 99 15.70 3.46 1.78
CA MET A 99 14.58 4.30 2.20
C MET A 99 13.22 3.68 1.87
N TYR A 100 13.19 2.58 1.11
CA TYR A 100 11.99 1.82 0.82
C TYR A 100 11.85 0.65 1.81
N PRO A 101 10.81 0.61 2.65
CA PRO A 101 10.47 -0.62 3.35
C PRO A 101 10.11 -1.73 2.35
N PRO A 102 10.38 -3.01 2.63
CA PRO A 102 10.03 -4.13 1.75
C PRO A 102 8.57 -4.11 1.29
N ALA A 103 7.64 -3.79 2.19
CA ALA A 103 6.22 -3.68 1.86
C ALA A 103 5.93 -2.58 0.83
N GLN A 104 6.66 -1.48 0.86
CA GLN A 104 6.49 -0.39 -0.10
C GLN A 104 7.02 -0.77 -1.49
N ILE A 105 8.16 -1.45 -1.57
CA ILE A 105 8.68 -1.99 -2.84
C ILE A 105 7.65 -2.95 -3.46
N MET A 106 7.14 -3.90 -2.67
CA MET A 106 6.13 -4.83 -3.14
C MET A 106 4.84 -4.14 -3.58
N THR A 107 4.46 -3.04 -2.94
CA THR A 107 3.30 -2.23 -3.36
C THR A 107 3.54 -1.57 -4.72
N ILE A 108 4.74 -1.02 -4.96
CA ILE A 108 5.12 -0.48 -6.27
C ILE A 108 5.07 -1.58 -7.33
N ILE A 109 5.67 -2.74 -7.05
CA ILE A 109 5.65 -3.89 -7.96
C ILE A 109 4.20 -4.31 -8.26
N ALA A 110 3.36 -4.49 -7.26
CA ALA A 110 1.96 -4.88 -7.41
C ALA A 110 1.19 -3.88 -8.28
N HIS A 111 1.40 -2.58 -8.08
CA HIS A 111 0.77 -1.52 -8.86
C HIS A 111 1.15 -1.61 -10.35
N GLU A 112 2.46 -1.71 -10.65
CA GLU A 112 2.95 -1.78 -12.03
C GLU A 112 2.53 -3.08 -12.76
N LEU A 113 2.58 -4.22 -12.06
CA LEU A 113 2.10 -5.49 -12.60
C LEU A 113 0.60 -5.43 -12.92
N CYS A 114 -0.20 -4.85 -12.04
CA CYS A 114 -1.64 -4.71 -12.24
C CYS A 114 -1.96 -3.71 -13.35
N TYR A 115 -1.20 -2.64 -13.48
CA TYR A 115 -1.32 -1.74 -14.63
C TYR A 115 -1.07 -2.48 -15.95
N LYS A 116 -0.04 -3.33 -16.01
CA LYS A 116 0.24 -4.18 -17.20
C LYS A 116 -0.87 -5.21 -17.42
N LEU A 117 -1.36 -5.84 -16.37
CA LEU A 117 -2.45 -6.81 -16.45
C LEU A 117 -3.73 -6.19 -17.02
N LEU A 118 -4.09 -4.98 -16.59
CA LEU A 118 -5.21 -4.22 -17.15
C LEU A 118 -5.01 -3.95 -18.66
N TRP A 119 -3.82 -3.60 -19.05
CA TRP A 119 -3.50 -3.40 -20.47
C TRP A 119 -3.70 -4.66 -21.30
N VAL A 120 -3.15 -5.79 -20.83
CA VAL A 120 -3.25 -7.10 -21.50
C VAL A 120 -4.71 -7.51 -21.69
N HIS A 121 -5.57 -7.17 -20.72
CA HIS A 121 -7.00 -7.49 -20.76
C HIS A 121 -7.88 -6.41 -21.42
N GLY A 122 -7.29 -5.48 -22.17
CA GLY A 122 -8.02 -4.46 -22.94
C GLY A 122 -8.63 -3.32 -22.10
N LEU A 123 -8.19 -3.17 -20.84
CA LEU A 123 -8.67 -2.12 -19.92
C LEU A 123 -7.73 -0.90 -19.85
N ARG A 124 -6.89 -0.71 -20.86
CA ARG A 124 -5.86 0.33 -20.91
C ARG A 124 -6.43 1.75 -20.75
N GLU A 125 -7.45 2.09 -21.53
CA GLU A 125 -8.03 3.45 -21.53
C GLU A 125 -8.54 3.83 -20.16
N ILE A 126 -9.26 2.92 -19.52
CA ILE A 126 -9.83 3.15 -18.19
C ILE A 126 -8.72 3.35 -17.15
N SER A 127 -7.62 2.60 -17.24
CA SER A 127 -6.50 2.71 -16.30
C SER A 127 -5.66 3.97 -16.50
N SER A 128 -5.59 4.50 -17.72
CA SER A 128 -4.86 5.75 -18.01
C SER A 128 -5.56 6.98 -17.44
N GLU A 129 -6.90 7.00 -17.46
CA GLU A 129 -7.69 8.10 -16.94
C GLU A 129 -7.83 8.05 -15.41
N LYS A 130 -7.96 6.83 -14.86
CA LYS A 130 -8.23 6.60 -13.44
C LYS A 130 -7.18 5.70 -12.82
N LYS A 131 -6.09 6.30 -12.37
CA LYS A 131 -4.91 5.60 -11.83
C LYS A 131 -5.19 4.65 -10.67
N TYR A 132 -6.22 4.90 -9.87
CA TYR A 132 -6.63 4.04 -8.76
C TYR A 132 -7.12 2.65 -9.21
N ILE A 133 -7.44 2.46 -10.49
CA ILE A 133 -7.93 1.17 -11.02
C ILE A 133 -6.84 0.10 -10.93
N SER A 134 -5.56 0.45 -11.07
CA SER A 134 -4.46 -0.49 -10.85
C SER A 134 -4.41 -0.99 -9.39
N ASP A 135 -4.71 -0.13 -8.42
CA ASP A 135 -4.78 -0.53 -7.02
C ASP A 135 -5.99 -1.43 -6.75
N VAL A 136 -7.16 -1.12 -7.35
CA VAL A 136 -8.33 -2.01 -7.28
C VAL A 136 -8.02 -3.36 -7.90
N CYS A 137 -7.33 -3.39 -9.05
CA CYS A 137 -6.86 -4.62 -9.70
C CYS A 137 -5.90 -5.38 -8.79
N ALA A 138 -4.96 -4.69 -8.11
CA ALA A 138 -4.03 -5.32 -7.18
C ALA A 138 -4.76 -5.97 -5.99
N VAL A 139 -5.81 -5.35 -5.46
CA VAL A 139 -6.67 -6.00 -4.46
C VAL A 139 -7.38 -7.21 -5.06
N TYR A 140 -7.92 -7.09 -6.29
CA TYR A 140 -8.67 -8.14 -6.98
C TYR A 140 -7.83 -9.40 -7.20
N VAL A 141 -6.56 -9.26 -7.59
CA VAL A 141 -5.65 -10.40 -7.81
C VAL A 141 -4.98 -10.92 -6.52
N GLY A 142 -5.28 -10.33 -5.35
CA GLY A 142 -4.86 -10.85 -4.05
C GLY A 142 -3.72 -10.09 -3.38
N PHE A 143 -3.26 -8.96 -3.89
CA PHE A 143 -2.21 -8.15 -3.26
C PHE A 143 -2.72 -7.15 -2.22
N GLY A 144 -4.00 -7.19 -1.85
CA GLY A 144 -4.61 -6.25 -0.91
C GLY A 144 -3.90 -6.11 0.43
N ARG A 145 -3.33 -7.19 1.00
CA ARG A 145 -2.54 -7.13 2.24
C ARG A 145 -1.20 -6.45 2.06
N ILE A 146 -0.62 -6.55 0.87
CA ILE A 146 0.64 -5.88 0.52
C ILE A 146 0.39 -4.39 0.44
N LEU A 147 -0.65 -3.96 -0.30
CA LEU A 147 -1.04 -2.56 -0.40
C LEU A 147 -1.32 -1.95 0.98
N MET A 148 -2.11 -2.62 1.82
CA MET A 148 -2.42 -2.14 3.18
C MET A 148 -1.19 -1.83 4.03
N ARG A 149 -0.08 -2.54 3.82
CA ARG A 149 1.17 -2.34 4.57
C ARG A 149 2.14 -1.38 3.92
N GLY A 150 2.14 -1.30 2.58
CA GLY A 150 3.15 -0.56 1.84
C GLY A 150 2.71 0.80 1.31
N MET A 151 1.39 1.10 1.33
CA MET A 151 0.90 2.37 0.78
C MET A 151 1.38 3.59 1.54
N GLU A 152 1.41 3.52 2.85
CA GLU A 152 1.82 4.64 3.70
C GLU A 152 3.04 4.23 4.51
N HIS A 153 4.12 4.97 4.35
CA HIS A 153 5.30 4.86 5.18
C HIS A 153 5.55 6.17 5.91
N ILE A 154 5.55 6.09 7.24
CA ILE A 154 5.86 7.21 8.12
C ILE A 154 7.27 6.97 8.66
N LYS A 155 8.22 7.78 8.22
CA LYS A 155 9.57 7.79 8.77
C LYS A 155 9.65 8.85 9.85
N LYS A 156 10.12 8.44 11.03
CA LYS A 156 10.37 9.32 12.17
C LYS A 156 11.86 9.38 12.39
N GLU A 157 12.43 10.56 12.32
CA GLU A 157 13.86 10.79 12.53
C GLU A 157 14.08 11.88 13.55
N THR A 158 15.07 11.70 14.43
CA THR A 158 15.53 12.74 15.34
C THR A 158 16.92 13.17 14.89
N ILE A 159 17.07 14.43 14.50
CA ILE A 159 18.35 15.02 14.10
C ILE A 159 18.64 16.16 15.07
N GLY A 160 19.62 15.93 15.96
CA GLY A 160 19.86 16.82 17.09
C GLY A 160 18.65 16.88 18.03
N ASN A 161 18.14 18.07 18.29
CA ASN A 161 16.97 18.30 19.13
C ASN A 161 15.65 18.43 18.32
N CYS A 162 15.71 18.20 17.00
CA CYS A 162 14.55 18.29 16.12
C CYS A 162 13.99 16.92 15.77
N TYR A 163 12.65 16.83 15.83
CA TYR A 163 11.91 15.62 15.46
C TYR A 163 11.26 15.81 14.08
N TYR A 164 11.67 14.99 13.13
CA TYR A 164 11.16 15.03 11.76
C TYR A 164 10.22 13.85 11.50
N ILE A 165 9.07 14.15 10.91
CA ILE A 165 8.14 13.16 10.41
C ILE A 165 8.04 13.34 8.91
N SER A 166 8.45 12.33 8.15
CA SER A 166 8.23 12.28 6.70
C SER A 166 7.22 11.19 6.37
N THR A 167 6.25 11.52 5.53
CA THR A 167 5.27 10.56 5.03
C THR A 167 5.48 10.36 3.55
N SER A 168 5.58 9.11 3.11
CA SER A 168 5.59 8.77 1.69
C SER A 168 4.43 7.84 1.39
N ASN A 169 3.60 8.22 0.42
CA ASN A 169 2.46 7.43 -0.03
C ASN A 169 2.77 6.81 -1.39
N VAL A 170 2.38 5.55 -1.55
CA VAL A 170 2.41 4.81 -2.81
C VAL A 170 1.01 4.30 -3.09
N GLY A 171 0.51 4.56 -4.30
CA GLY A 171 -0.86 4.20 -4.67
C GLY A 171 -1.86 5.36 -4.56
N TYR A 172 -3.10 5.07 -4.93
CA TYR A 172 -4.18 6.06 -5.10
C TYR A 172 -5.40 5.78 -4.22
N LEU A 173 -5.46 4.58 -3.59
CA LEU A 173 -6.54 4.21 -2.69
C LEU A 173 -6.19 4.54 -1.24
N GLU A 174 -7.18 4.86 -0.44
CA GLU A 174 -7.06 4.96 0.99
C GLU A 174 -7.14 3.57 1.66
N LYS A 175 -6.62 3.43 2.88
CA LYS A 175 -6.65 2.16 3.62
C LYS A 175 -8.06 1.60 3.81
N TRP A 176 -9.05 2.44 4.05
CA TRP A 176 -10.43 1.98 4.21
C TRP A 176 -11.01 1.44 2.90
N GLN A 177 -10.65 2.03 1.74
CA GLN A 177 -11.06 1.57 0.42
C GLN A 177 -10.48 0.18 0.12
N ILE A 178 -9.19 -0.03 0.44
CA ILE A 178 -8.58 -1.35 0.31
C ILE A 178 -9.25 -2.37 1.24
N ALA A 179 -9.53 -1.99 2.49
CA ALA A 179 -10.23 -2.85 3.43
C ALA A 179 -11.63 -3.24 2.94
N TYR A 180 -12.38 -2.27 2.41
CA TYR A 180 -13.68 -2.48 1.77
C TYR A 180 -13.58 -3.48 0.61
N LEU A 181 -12.67 -3.25 -0.33
CA LEU A 181 -12.45 -4.13 -1.49
C LEU A 181 -12.05 -5.55 -1.08
N ARG A 182 -11.14 -5.68 -0.10
CA ARG A 182 -10.73 -6.99 0.42
C ARG A 182 -11.90 -7.77 1.01
N ASN A 183 -12.76 -7.10 1.77
CA ASN A 183 -13.98 -7.73 2.29
C ASN A 183 -14.89 -8.18 1.15
N LYS A 184 -15.14 -7.31 0.19
CA LYS A 184 -16.04 -7.56 -0.94
C LYS A 184 -15.54 -8.67 -1.89
N ILE A 185 -14.24 -8.71 -2.16
CA ILE A 185 -13.65 -9.62 -3.16
C ILE A 185 -13.29 -10.97 -2.52
N HIS A 186 -12.69 -10.96 -1.33
CA HIS A 186 -12.12 -12.14 -0.69
C HIS A 186 -12.86 -12.60 0.57
N ASN A 187 -14.00 -11.99 0.92
CA ASN A 187 -14.76 -12.27 2.16
C ASN A 187 -13.87 -12.20 3.42
N LYS A 188 -12.90 -11.29 3.45
CA LYS A 188 -12.03 -11.11 4.60
C LYS A 188 -12.62 -10.02 5.51
N PRO A 189 -12.95 -10.35 6.76
CA PRO A 189 -13.50 -9.36 7.68
C PRO A 189 -12.50 -8.20 7.81
N ILE A 190 -13.03 -6.99 7.81
CA ILE A 190 -12.28 -5.78 8.01
C ILE A 190 -11.84 -5.78 9.47
N ALA A 191 -10.63 -6.26 9.75
CA ALA A 191 -9.96 -5.91 10.98
C ALA A 191 -9.52 -4.42 10.85
N ILE A 192 -10.50 -3.53 10.87
CA ILE A 192 -10.22 -2.11 11.09
C ILE A 192 -9.77 -2.05 12.54
N GLN A 193 -8.47 -2.18 12.76
CA GLN A 193 -7.91 -1.68 14.00
C GLN A 193 -8.26 -0.19 14.02
N HIS A 194 -9.20 0.17 14.86
CA HIS A 194 -9.52 1.55 15.21
C HIS A 194 -8.31 2.20 15.89
N TYR A 195 -7.25 2.43 15.13
CA TYR A 195 -5.99 3.01 15.64
C TYR A 195 -6.14 4.50 15.99
N LYS A 196 -7.29 5.12 15.66
CA LYS A 196 -7.50 6.55 15.91
C LYS A 196 -8.02 6.88 17.33
N TRP A 197 -8.52 5.91 18.09
CA TRP A 197 -9.13 6.19 19.40
C TRP A 197 -8.22 5.89 20.58
N PHE A 198 -7.22 5.01 20.45
CA PHE A 198 -6.38 4.60 21.56
C PHE A 198 -5.55 5.73 22.22
N PRO A 199 -4.94 6.70 21.47
CA PRO A 199 -4.22 7.79 22.11
C PRO A 199 -5.13 8.72 22.89
N ALA A 200 -6.34 9.00 22.37
CA ALA A 200 -7.31 9.86 23.05
C ALA A 200 -7.84 9.22 24.33
N PHE A 201 -8.20 7.93 24.30
CA PHE A 201 -8.66 7.20 25.49
C PHE A 201 -7.57 7.07 26.54
N ARG A 202 -6.32 6.83 26.16
CA ARG A 202 -5.20 6.76 27.10
C ARG A 202 -4.96 8.09 27.79
N ASN A 203 -5.09 9.19 27.08
CA ASN A 203 -4.95 10.53 27.66
C ASN A 203 -6.14 10.88 28.56
N ILE A 204 -7.37 10.52 28.20
CA ILE A 204 -8.56 10.72 29.02
C ILE A 204 -8.48 9.89 30.31
N ALA A 205 -8.08 8.62 30.22
CA ALA A 205 -7.90 7.78 31.42
C ALA A 205 -6.80 8.31 32.35
N ALA A 206 -5.70 8.83 31.79
CA ALA A 206 -4.64 9.48 32.58
C ALA A 206 -5.14 10.76 33.26
N ILE A 207 -5.92 11.60 32.59
CA ILE A 207 -6.52 12.82 33.16
C ILE A 207 -7.50 12.46 34.28
N ILE A 208 -8.37 11.48 34.05
CA ILE A 208 -9.32 11.01 35.08
C ILE A 208 -8.56 10.45 36.31
N GLY A 209 -7.52 9.64 36.07
CA GLY A 209 -6.68 9.12 37.16
C GLY A 209 -5.99 10.22 37.98
N MET A 210 -5.49 11.26 37.29
CA MET A 210 -4.88 12.42 37.95
C MET A 210 -5.89 13.23 38.77
N LEU A 211 -7.10 13.44 38.26
CA LEU A 211 -8.16 14.13 38.98
C LEU A 211 -8.61 13.38 40.22
N LEU A 212 -8.74 12.05 40.14
CA LEU A 212 -9.08 11.21 41.29
C LEU A 212 -7.97 11.25 42.36
N PHE A 213 -6.71 11.21 41.91
CA PHE A 213 -5.56 11.29 42.83
C PHE A 213 -5.51 12.65 43.56
N VAL A 214 -5.71 13.76 42.84
CA VAL A 214 -5.75 15.11 43.43
C VAL A 214 -6.93 15.25 44.39
N SER A 215 -8.10 14.75 44.04
CA SER A 215 -9.29 14.77 44.90
C SER A 215 -9.08 13.98 46.18
N PHE A 216 -8.45 12.79 46.08
CA PHE A 216 -8.08 11.97 47.24
C PHE A 216 -7.09 12.70 48.16
N PHE A 217 -6.10 13.38 47.58
CA PHE A 217 -5.08 14.12 48.34
C PHE A 217 -5.69 15.31 49.09
N ILE A 218 -6.59 16.08 48.43
CA ILE A 218 -7.32 17.19 49.06
C ILE A 218 -8.18 16.68 50.18
N TYR A 219 -8.94 15.60 49.96
CA TYR A 219 -9.78 15.00 51.03
C TYR A 219 -8.95 14.56 52.24
N TYR A 220 -7.82 13.88 51.98
CA TYR A 220 -6.96 13.36 53.05
C TYR A 220 -6.29 14.46 53.88
N PHE A 221 -5.87 15.57 53.27
CA PHE A 221 -5.18 16.65 53.99
C PHE A 221 -6.09 17.70 54.64
N PHE A 222 -7.29 17.90 54.12
CA PHE A 222 -8.18 18.96 54.61
C PHE A 222 -9.35 18.47 55.45
N PHE A 223 -9.68 17.20 55.42
CA PHE A 223 -10.83 16.66 56.12
C PHE A 223 -10.49 15.52 57.09
N ARG A 224 -9.24 15.28 57.37
CA ARG A 224 -8.75 14.40 58.44
C ARG A 224 -7.96 15.23 59.47
#